data_1648050bad320a80103f29d097b686e6
#
_entry.id   1648050bad320a80103f29d097b686e6
#
_cell.length_a   1.000
_cell.length_b   1.000
_cell.length_c   1.000
_cell.angle_alpha   90.00
_cell.angle_beta   90.00
_cell.angle_gamma   90.00
#
_symmetry.space_group_name_H-M   'P 1'
#
loop_
_entity.id
_entity.type
_entity.pdbx_description
1 polymer ?
#
loop_
_entity_poly.entity_id
_entity_poly.type
_entity_poly.pdbx_seq_one_letter_code
_entity_poly.pdbx_strand_id
1 'polypeptide(L)'
;MKIVSLTPALEPSFWEHVNRDILHYFFFAVDWKHNRNDTKILLALKKNHIDGMMLIFNDKFVQLRGSRESAKALLETLDLEKVELTALKQHKQYILEKYKPAWSHELMLMMLSKGTESLHINHPIITLDTSDAEQIATMMTKTNPESWGDVTNELIVQGMSSTNWVGIKVNGKLVSLGRMRLAERIGHIPTVATHEAHRNKGYATSIVSYLVKLILKKMPIAIIYVLSDNQPAIRVYKKVGFKPYKKYFFTRGEKR
;
A
#
# COMPACT_ATOMS: atom_id res chain seq x y z
N MET A 1 2.11 26.32 15.02
CA MET A 1 2.47 25.25 14.07
C MET A 1 3.27 25.85 12.92
N LYS A 2 4.43 25.30 12.59
CA LYS A 2 5.24 25.72 11.45
C LYS A 2 5.24 24.58 10.42
N ILE A 3 4.86 24.84 9.18
CA ILE A 3 4.93 23.87 8.08
C ILE A 3 6.19 24.15 7.26
N VAL A 4 6.99 23.11 7.04
CA VAL A 4 8.23 23.19 6.27
C VAL A 4 8.39 21.98 5.35
N SER A 5 9.05 22.16 4.22
CA SER A 5 9.47 21.03 3.39
C SER A 5 10.59 20.25 4.08
N LEU A 6 10.64 18.94 3.87
CA LEU A 6 11.76 18.12 4.32
C LEU A 6 13.01 18.51 3.52
N THR A 7 14.04 18.93 4.27
CA THR A 7 15.35 19.31 3.73
C THR A 7 16.42 18.36 4.26
N PRO A 8 17.65 18.32 3.69
CA PRO A 8 18.74 17.51 4.22
C PRO A 8 19.03 17.76 5.70
N ALA A 9 18.90 19.00 6.19
CA ALA A 9 19.08 19.34 7.59
C ALA A 9 18.03 18.71 8.53
N LEU A 10 16.83 18.40 8.04
CA LEU A 10 15.74 17.81 8.80
C LEU A 10 15.65 16.28 8.63
N GLU A 11 16.42 15.68 7.71
CA GLU A 11 16.40 14.23 7.50
C GLU A 11 16.72 13.40 8.75
N PRO A 12 17.69 13.76 9.60
CA PRO A 12 17.93 12.99 10.83
C PRO A 12 16.69 12.91 11.73
N SER A 13 16.01 14.04 11.96
CA SER A 13 14.76 14.08 12.75
C SER A 13 13.61 13.36 12.08
N PHE A 14 13.52 13.44 10.74
CA PHE A 14 12.54 12.69 9.96
C PHE A 14 12.74 11.18 10.14
N TRP A 15 13.97 10.67 9.96
CA TRP A 15 14.25 9.24 10.12
C TRP A 15 14.04 8.76 11.54
N GLU A 16 14.42 9.56 12.55
CA GLU A 16 14.10 9.24 13.95
C GLU A 16 12.59 9.08 14.15
N HIS A 17 11.78 10.02 13.62
CA HIS A 17 10.34 9.99 13.74
C HIS A 17 9.72 8.78 13.01
N VAL A 18 10.14 8.51 11.78
CA VAL A 18 9.67 7.39 10.95
C VAL A 18 10.00 6.04 11.59
N ASN A 19 11.20 5.89 12.16
CA ASN A 19 11.65 4.63 12.77
C ASN A 19 10.94 4.29 14.08
N ARG A 20 10.22 5.21 14.71
CA ARG A 20 9.38 4.92 15.90
C ARG A 20 8.20 4.01 15.55
N ASP A 21 7.67 4.11 14.32
CA ASP A 21 6.59 3.25 13.80
C ASP A 21 6.74 3.07 12.27
N ILE A 22 7.78 2.36 11.86
CA ILE A 22 8.14 2.17 10.45
C ILE A 22 6.99 1.56 9.62
N LEU A 23 6.09 0.77 10.23
CA LEU A 23 4.92 0.21 9.54
C LEU A 23 3.90 1.30 9.20
N HIS A 24 3.67 2.23 10.13
CA HIS A 24 2.80 3.38 9.94
C HIS A 24 3.31 4.35 8.89
N TYR A 25 4.63 4.52 8.85
CA TYR A 25 5.32 5.43 7.96
C TYR A 25 6.00 4.74 6.77
N PHE A 26 5.61 3.50 6.44
CA PHE A 26 6.24 2.69 5.40
C PHE A 26 6.42 3.44 4.07
N PHE A 27 5.36 4.07 3.57
CA PHE A 27 5.44 4.85 2.32
C PHE A 27 6.34 6.08 2.43
N PHE A 28 6.36 6.75 3.59
CA PHE A 28 7.29 7.87 3.82
C PHE A 28 8.75 7.43 3.70
N ALA A 29 9.09 6.28 4.29
CA ALA A 29 10.44 5.74 4.20
C ALA A 29 10.80 5.30 2.78
N VAL A 30 9.91 4.53 2.14
CA VAL A 30 10.16 3.96 0.81
C VAL A 30 10.25 5.03 -0.26
N ASP A 31 9.28 5.94 -0.31
CA ASP A 31 9.20 6.90 -1.40
C ASP A 31 10.28 7.98 -1.25
N TRP A 32 10.59 8.42 -0.01
CA TRP A 32 11.70 9.34 0.20
C TRP A 32 13.06 8.77 -0.16
N LYS A 33 13.29 7.48 0.06
CA LYS A 33 14.55 6.83 -0.21
C LYS A 33 14.74 6.40 -1.66
N HIS A 34 13.68 5.91 -2.31
CA HIS A 34 13.76 5.25 -3.61
C HIS A 34 13.08 6.00 -4.75
N ASN A 35 12.20 6.97 -4.43
CA ASN A 35 11.40 7.72 -5.41
C ASN A 35 11.47 9.23 -5.13
N ARG A 36 12.65 9.72 -4.72
CA ARG A 36 12.82 11.08 -4.19
C ARG A 36 12.39 12.18 -5.15
N ASN A 37 12.64 11.99 -6.44
CA ASN A 37 12.32 12.98 -7.47
C ASN A 37 10.80 13.19 -7.65
N ASP A 38 10.01 12.15 -7.35
CA ASP A 38 8.56 12.14 -7.47
C ASP A 38 7.87 12.34 -6.12
N THR A 39 8.65 12.61 -5.06
CA THR A 39 8.15 12.66 -3.67
C THR A 39 8.39 14.02 -3.05
N LYS A 40 7.32 14.64 -2.53
CA LYS A 40 7.37 15.82 -1.66
C LYS A 40 6.95 15.41 -0.26
N ILE A 41 7.69 15.85 0.77
CA ILE A 41 7.33 15.65 2.17
C ILE A 41 7.28 16.99 2.88
N LEU A 42 6.13 17.28 3.49
CA LEU A 42 5.92 18.41 4.39
C LEU A 42 5.87 17.95 5.83
N LEU A 43 6.53 18.69 6.70
CA LEU A 43 6.58 18.44 8.15
C LEU A 43 5.83 19.56 8.87
N ALA A 44 4.97 19.18 9.80
CA ALA A 44 4.36 20.09 10.76
C ALA A 44 5.17 20.05 12.06
N LEU A 45 5.85 21.16 12.37
CA LEU A 45 6.70 21.29 13.55
C LEU A 45 5.96 22.00 14.68
N LYS A 46 6.01 21.40 15.87
CA LYS A 46 5.54 21.98 17.13
C LYS A 46 6.69 21.97 18.14
N LYS A 47 7.13 23.15 18.60
CA LYS A 47 8.31 23.28 19.47
C LYS A 47 9.54 22.54 18.92
N ASN A 48 9.81 22.67 17.61
CA ASN A 48 10.89 22.03 16.87
C ASN A 48 10.83 20.48 16.77
N HIS A 49 9.74 19.84 17.21
CA HIS A 49 9.53 18.41 17.02
C HIS A 49 8.49 18.16 15.91
N ILE A 50 8.63 17.06 15.19
CA ILE A 50 7.67 16.63 14.17
C ILE A 50 6.41 16.15 14.88
N ASP A 51 5.29 16.87 14.67
CA ASP A 51 3.95 16.55 15.18
C ASP A 51 3.06 15.91 14.10
N GLY A 52 3.38 16.17 12.84
CA GLY A 52 2.70 15.55 11.69
C GLY A 52 3.51 15.65 10.42
N MET A 53 3.14 14.80 9.47
CA MET A 53 3.79 14.73 8.16
C MET A 53 2.76 14.50 7.06
N MET A 54 3.02 15.09 5.91
CA MET A 54 2.32 14.82 4.67
C MET A 54 3.30 14.44 3.58
N LEU A 55 3.12 13.26 2.99
CA LEU A 55 3.82 12.81 1.80
C LEU A 55 2.90 13.00 0.60
N ILE A 56 3.44 13.53 -0.49
CA ILE A 56 2.81 13.64 -1.80
C ILE A 56 3.71 12.91 -2.79
N PHE A 57 3.18 11.88 -3.46
CA PHE A 57 3.88 11.09 -4.45
C PHE A 57 3.18 11.23 -5.82
N ASN A 58 3.95 11.53 -6.87
CA ASN A 58 3.47 11.76 -8.24
C ASN A 58 2.32 12.79 -8.33
N ASP A 59 2.34 13.81 -7.48
CA ASP A 59 1.30 14.84 -7.39
C ASP A 59 -0.14 14.28 -7.37
N LYS A 60 -0.32 13.09 -6.82
CA LYS A 60 -1.58 12.35 -6.77
C LYS A 60 -1.79 11.62 -5.47
N PHE A 61 -0.81 10.82 -5.02
CA PHE A 61 -0.95 9.96 -3.85
C PHE A 61 -0.51 10.70 -2.60
N VAL A 62 -1.42 10.86 -1.64
CA VAL A 62 -1.17 11.62 -0.43
C VAL A 62 -1.27 10.74 0.80
N GLN A 63 -0.24 10.79 1.66
CA GLN A 63 -0.26 10.17 2.98
C GLN A 63 -0.24 11.27 4.04
N LEU A 64 -1.27 11.37 4.88
CA LEU A 64 -1.38 12.38 5.93
C LEU A 64 -1.36 11.73 7.31
N ARG A 65 -0.40 12.11 8.15
CA ARG A 65 -0.18 11.56 9.49
C ARG A 65 0.02 12.68 10.51
N GLY A 66 -0.28 12.39 11.78
CA GLY A 66 -0.01 13.32 12.89
C GLY A 66 -1.23 13.63 13.76
N SER A 67 -1.12 14.63 14.61
CA SER A 67 -2.22 15.14 15.43
C SER A 67 -3.32 15.77 14.56
N ARG A 68 -4.49 16.05 15.16
CA ARG A 68 -5.59 16.74 14.44
C ARG A 68 -5.16 18.13 13.99
N GLU A 69 -4.42 18.86 14.83
CA GLU A 69 -3.95 20.20 14.58
C GLU A 69 -2.94 20.21 13.40
N SER A 70 -1.95 19.33 13.43
CA SER A 70 -0.94 19.24 12.38
C SER A 70 -1.52 18.74 11.05
N ALA A 71 -2.45 17.78 11.10
CA ALA A 71 -3.09 17.26 9.91
C ALA A 71 -3.95 18.33 9.21
N LYS A 72 -4.68 19.16 9.98
CA LYS A 72 -5.44 20.29 9.43
C LYS A 72 -4.51 21.31 8.77
N ALA A 73 -3.45 21.74 9.48
CA ALA A 73 -2.50 22.71 8.94
C ALA A 73 -1.77 22.20 7.68
N LEU A 74 -1.38 20.92 7.65
CA LEU A 74 -0.80 20.30 6.46
C LEU A 74 -1.80 20.24 5.30
N LEU A 75 -3.03 19.84 5.59
CA LEU A 75 -4.08 19.76 4.57
C LEU A 75 -4.39 21.11 3.94
N GLU A 76 -4.34 22.21 4.70
CA GLU A 76 -4.51 23.57 4.19
C GLU A 76 -3.47 23.92 3.12
N THR A 77 -2.24 23.43 3.24
CA THR A 77 -1.16 23.65 2.25
C THR A 77 -1.26 22.78 1.00
N LEU A 78 -2.09 21.73 1.02
CA LEU A 78 -2.25 20.81 -0.10
C LEU A 78 -3.06 21.47 -1.22
N ASP A 79 -2.41 21.67 -2.36
CA ASP A 79 -3.03 22.29 -3.55
C ASP A 79 -2.99 21.32 -4.74
N LEU A 80 -3.80 20.26 -4.66
CA LEU A 80 -4.00 19.29 -5.74
C LEU A 80 -5.50 19.24 -6.07
N GLU A 81 -5.83 19.28 -7.35
CA GLU A 81 -7.22 19.17 -7.82
C GLU A 81 -7.80 17.78 -7.59
N LYS A 82 -6.98 16.74 -7.77
CA LYS A 82 -7.38 15.34 -7.57
C LYS A 82 -6.39 14.64 -6.66
N VAL A 83 -6.91 13.83 -5.73
CA VAL A 83 -6.08 13.11 -4.75
C VAL A 83 -6.54 11.67 -4.56
N GLU A 84 -5.58 10.79 -4.31
CA GLU A 84 -5.77 9.51 -3.62
C GLU A 84 -5.14 9.63 -2.23
N LEU A 85 -5.96 9.86 -1.21
CA LEU A 85 -5.49 10.28 0.11
C LEU A 85 -5.75 9.21 1.16
N THR A 86 -4.70 8.89 1.91
CA THR A 86 -4.76 8.01 3.09
C THR A 86 -4.39 8.77 4.35
N ALA A 87 -5.26 8.73 5.36
CA ALA A 87 -5.07 9.43 6.62
C ALA A 87 -5.59 8.61 7.82
N LEU A 88 -5.26 9.03 9.03
CA LEU A 88 -5.92 8.48 10.21
C LEU A 88 -7.42 8.84 10.18
N LYS A 89 -8.28 7.94 10.68
CA LYS A 89 -9.74 8.10 10.67
C LYS A 89 -10.21 9.42 11.29
N GLN A 90 -9.50 9.91 12.29
CA GLN A 90 -9.81 11.17 13.00
C GLN A 90 -9.70 12.42 12.14
N HIS A 91 -9.05 12.31 10.93
CA HIS A 91 -8.88 13.43 10.00
C HIS A 91 -9.94 13.45 8.89
N LYS A 92 -10.83 12.43 8.85
CA LYS A 92 -11.83 12.25 7.79
C LYS A 92 -12.65 13.52 7.53
N GLN A 93 -13.12 14.19 8.58
CA GLN A 93 -13.97 15.38 8.46
C GLN A 93 -13.26 16.48 7.68
N TYR A 94 -12.02 16.86 8.05
CA TYR A 94 -11.26 17.93 7.39
C TYR A 94 -10.96 17.61 5.92
N ILE A 95 -10.73 16.32 5.62
CA ILE A 95 -10.50 15.87 4.25
C ILE A 95 -11.75 16.04 3.41
N LEU A 96 -12.92 15.65 3.93
CA LEU A 96 -14.21 15.77 3.22
C LEU A 96 -14.72 17.22 3.12
N GLU A 97 -14.28 18.11 3.97
CA GLU A 97 -14.52 19.56 3.85
C GLU A 97 -13.75 20.13 2.63
N LYS A 98 -12.53 19.66 2.37
CA LYS A 98 -11.68 20.14 1.26
C LYS A 98 -11.91 19.40 -0.05
N TYR A 99 -12.17 18.10 0.00
CA TYR A 99 -12.32 17.23 -1.16
C TYR A 99 -13.69 16.58 -1.22
N LYS A 100 -14.35 16.66 -2.38
CA LYS A 100 -15.55 15.87 -2.69
C LYS A 100 -15.11 14.45 -3.06
N PRO A 101 -15.51 13.41 -2.29
CA PRO A 101 -15.09 12.06 -2.58
C PRO A 101 -15.82 11.51 -3.83
N ALA A 102 -15.08 10.90 -4.74
CA ALA A 102 -15.62 9.97 -5.72
C ALA A 102 -15.96 8.64 -5.04
N TRP A 103 -15.09 8.21 -4.14
CA TRP A 103 -15.31 7.10 -3.21
C TRP A 103 -14.47 7.26 -1.94
N SER A 104 -14.86 6.54 -0.89
CA SER A 104 -14.07 6.47 0.34
C SER A 104 -14.30 5.16 1.08
N HIS A 105 -13.21 4.60 1.63
CA HIS A 105 -13.20 3.32 2.32
C HIS A 105 -12.41 3.40 3.63
N GLU A 106 -12.56 2.39 4.48
CA GLU A 106 -11.62 2.12 5.56
C GLU A 106 -10.59 1.10 5.08
N LEU A 107 -9.31 1.49 5.09
CA LEU A 107 -8.18 0.66 4.72
C LEU A 107 -7.51 0.12 5.97
N MET A 108 -7.30 -1.19 6.04
CA MET A 108 -6.60 -1.85 7.15
C MET A 108 -5.19 -2.25 6.71
N LEU A 109 -4.20 -1.81 7.46
CA LEU A 109 -2.85 -2.36 7.43
C LEU A 109 -2.84 -3.61 8.30
N MET A 110 -2.41 -4.73 7.73
CA MET A 110 -2.14 -5.97 8.44
C MET A 110 -0.66 -6.30 8.36
N MET A 111 -0.13 -6.92 9.42
CA MET A 111 1.28 -7.28 9.53
C MET A 111 1.44 -8.73 9.97
N LEU A 112 2.56 -9.34 9.61
CA LEU A 112 2.99 -10.67 10.01
C LEU A 112 4.49 -10.65 10.32
N SER A 113 4.86 -11.12 11.50
CA SER A 113 6.26 -11.25 11.91
C SER A 113 6.79 -12.66 11.62
N LYS A 114 8.08 -12.76 11.26
CA LYS A 114 8.76 -14.05 11.09
C LYS A 114 8.58 -14.93 12.31
N GLY A 115 8.25 -16.21 12.07
CA GLY A 115 7.97 -17.19 13.13
C GLY A 115 6.49 -17.25 13.55
N THR A 116 5.61 -16.38 12.99
CA THR A 116 4.15 -16.44 13.27
C THR A 116 3.33 -16.84 12.04
N GLU A 117 4.02 -17.19 10.94
CA GLU A 117 3.38 -17.61 9.69
C GLU A 117 2.77 -18.99 9.76
N SER A 118 1.60 -19.17 9.13
CA SER A 118 0.96 -20.45 8.84
C SER A 118 0.84 -20.62 7.34
N LEU A 119 1.76 -21.37 6.74
CA LEU A 119 1.88 -21.47 5.29
C LEU A 119 1.03 -22.62 4.72
N HIS A 120 0.22 -22.31 3.70
CA HIS A 120 -0.69 -23.23 3.01
C HIS A 120 -0.48 -23.16 1.49
N ILE A 121 0.60 -23.77 0.99
CA ILE A 121 0.95 -23.77 -0.44
C ILE A 121 0.47 -25.09 -1.05
N ASN A 122 -0.79 -25.13 -1.46
CA ASN A 122 -1.45 -26.36 -1.96
C ASN A 122 -1.58 -26.39 -3.49
N HIS A 123 -1.08 -25.36 -4.18
CA HIS A 123 -1.16 -25.25 -5.64
C HIS A 123 0.22 -24.92 -6.21
N PRO A 124 0.56 -25.41 -7.43
CA PRO A 124 1.80 -25.05 -8.09
C PRO A 124 1.80 -23.55 -8.42
N ILE A 125 2.86 -22.87 -8.03
CA ILE A 125 3.03 -21.42 -8.22
C ILE A 125 4.22 -21.20 -9.15
N ILE A 126 4.02 -20.37 -10.14
CA ILE A 126 5.04 -19.99 -11.12
C ILE A 126 5.42 -18.51 -10.92
N THR A 127 6.65 -18.17 -11.29
CA THR A 127 7.05 -16.79 -11.49
C THR A 127 6.42 -16.28 -12.78
N LEU A 128 5.87 -15.08 -12.74
CA LEU A 128 5.32 -14.41 -13.92
C LEU A 128 6.37 -13.44 -14.48
N ASP A 129 6.42 -13.34 -15.80
CA ASP A 129 7.32 -12.45 -16.54
C ASP A 129 6.55 -11.51 -17.48
N THR A 130 7.28 -10.80 -18.34
CA THR A 130 6.69 -9.81 -19.25
C THR A 130 5.74 -10.41 -20.28
N SER A 131 5.86 -11.71 -20.59
CA SER A 131 4.93 -12.41 -21.49
C SER A 131 3.55 -12.62 -20.87
N ASP A 132 3.43 -12.48 -19.54
CA ASP A 132 2.19 -12.59 -18.77
C ASP A 132 1.48 -11.24 -18.59
N ALA A 133 2.09 -10.12 -19.02
CA ALA A 133 1.63 -8.76 -18.69
C ALA A 133 0.17 -8.50 -19.09
N GLU A 134 -0.26 -8.97 -20.26
CA GLU A 134 -1.64 -8.84 -20.74
C GLU A 134 -2.64 -9.58 -19.83
N GLN A 135 -2.31 -10.82 -19.44
CA GLN A 135 -3.17 -11.59 -18.53
C GLN A 135 -3.22 -10.95 -17.13
N ILE A 136 -2.11 -10.37 -16.66
CA ILE A 136 -2.04 -9.65 -15.38
C ILE A 136 -2.91 -8.40 -15.44
N ALA A 137 -2.74 -7.53 -16.44
CA ALA A 137 -3.51 -6.30 -16.61
C ALA A 137 -5.01 -6.61 -16.69
N THR A 138 -5.39 -7.57 -17.54
CA THR A 138 -6.78 -8.02 -17.68
C THR A 138 -7.37 -8.52 -16.36
N MET A 139 -6.62 -9.31 -15.59
CA MET A 139 -7.09 -9.81 -14.30
C MET A 139 -7.25 -8.69 -13.28
N MET A 140 -6.29 -7.78 -13.18
CA MET A 140 -6.34 -6.66 -12.24
C MET A 140 -7.54 -5.76 -12.53
N THR A 141 -7.72 -5.34 -13.77
CA THR A 141 -8.83 -4.50 -14.21
C THR A 141 -10.19 -5.15 -13.94
N LYS A 142 -10.34 -6.44 -14.24
CA LYS A 142 -11.61 -7.17 -14.00
C LYS A 142 -11.90 -7.40 -12.53
N THR A 143 -10.89 -7.64 -11.70
CA THR A 143 -11.09 -7.95 -10.28
C THR A 143 -11.35 -6.73 -9.42
N ASN A 144 -10.83 -5.58 -9.80
CA ASN A 144 -11.06 -4.30 -9.11
C ASN A 144 -10.90 -3.12 -10.08
N PRO A 145 -11.91 -2.86 -10.94
CA PRO A 145 -11.85 -1.78 -11.93
C PRO A 145 -11.71 -0.39 -11.30
N GLU A 146 -12.24 -0.18 -10.09
CA GLU A 146 -12.14 1.09 -9.38
C GLU A 146 -10.69 1.45 -9.02
N SER A 147 -9.89 0.46 -8.63
CA SER A 147 -8.47 0.67 -8.24
C SER A 147 -7.50 0.48 -9.40
N TRP A 148 -7.85 -0.34 -10.41
CA TRP A 148 -6.95 -0.82 -11.45
C TRP A 148 -7.48 -0.59 -12.88
N GLY A 149 -8.53 0.24 -13.05
CA GLY A 149 -9.15 0.49 -14.36
C GLY A 149 -8.19 1.06 -15.41
N ASP A 150 -7.18 1.82 -14.95
CA ASP A 150 -6.20 2.47 -15.82
C ASP A 150 -4.90 1.63 -16.00
N VAL A 151 -4.87 0.38 -15.54
CA VAL A 151 -3.67 -0.48 -15.66
C VAL A 151 -3.55 -1.01 -17.09
N THR A 152 -2.41 -0.73 -17.73
CA THR A 152 -2.05 -1.21 -19.07
C THR A 152 -0.94 -2.26 -19.01
N ASN A 153 -0.70 -2.95 -20.13
CA ASN A 153 0.40 -3.91 -20.25
C ASN A 153 1.76 -3.25 -20.03
N GLU A 154 1.95 -2.05 -20.56
CA GLU A 154 3.19 -1.28 -20.43
C GLU A 154 3.49 -0.94 -18.98
N LEU A 155 2.48 -0.53 -18.21
CA LEU A 155 2.61 -0.27 -16.78
C LEU A 155 2.98 -1.52 -15.98
N ILE A 156 2.42 -2.69 -16.36
CA ILE A 156 2.80 -3.97 -15.74
C ILE A 156 4.25 -4.31 -16.06
N VAL A 157 4.66 -4.25 -17.34
CA VAL A 157 6.03 -4.53 -17.78
C VAL A 157 7.04 -3.62 -17.05
N GLN A 158 6.74 -2.32 -16.99
CA GLN A 158 7.58 -1.34 -16.28
C GLN A 158 7.70 -1.68 -14.78
N GLY A 159 6.58 -2.06 -14.16
CA GLY A 159 6.56 -2.43 -12.73
C GLY A 159 7.25 -3.75 -12.40
N MET A 160 7.44 -4.65 -13.37
CA MET A 160 8.07 -5.95 -13.16
C MET A 160 9.56 -5.86 -12.84
N SER A 161 10.25 -4.81 -13.30
CA SER A 161 11.67 -4.59 -13.02
C SER A 161 11.97 -4.42 -11.51
N SER A 162 11.01 -3.93 -10.74
CA SER A 162 11.16 -3.60 -9.31
C SER A 162 10.36 -4.51 -8.37
N THR A 163 9.57 -5.46 -8.90
CA THR A 163 8.68 -6.29 -8.10
C THR A 163 8.67 -7.75 -8.58
N ASN A 164 8.55 -8.68 -7.64
CA ASN A 164 8.41 -10.09 -7.98
C ASN A 164 6.92 -10.45 -8.12
N TRP A 165 6.55 -10.95 -9.28
CA TRP A 165 5.21 -11.41 -9.58
C TRP A 165 5.15 -12.93 -9.61
N VAL A 166 4.09 -13.48 -9.04
CA VAL A 166 3.82 -14.91 -9.03
C VAL A 166 2.38 -15.19 -9.40
N GLY A 167 2.12 -16.36 -9.94
CA GLY A 167 0.78 -16.73 -10.36
C GLY A 167 0.50 -18.21 -10.33
N ILE A 168 -0.77 -18.53 -10.52
CA ILE A 168 -1.28 -19.89 -10.74
C ILE A 168 -2.02 -19.88 -12.06
N LYS A 169 -1.64 -20.81 -12.96
CA LYS A 169 -2.34 -21.03 -14.24
C LYS A 169 -3.11 -22.35 -14.20
N VAL A 170 -4.28 -22.35 -14.81
CA VAL A 170 -5.11 -23.54 -15.07
C VAL A 170 -5.38 -23.59 -16.57
N ASN A 171 -5.02 -24.69 -17.22
CA ASN A 171 -5.11 -24.83 -18.67
C ASN A 171 -4.48 -23.63 -19.44
N GLY A 172 -3.29 -23.19 -19.01
CA GLY A 172 -2.56 -22.09 -19.63
C GLY A 172 -3.07 -20.67 -19.29
N LYS A 173 -4.22 -20.54 -18.63
CA LYS A 173 -4.83 -19.26 -18.27
C LYS A 173 -4.48 -18.87 -16.82
N LEU A 174 -4.09 -17.62 -16.62
CA LEU A 174 -3.82 -17.06 -15.29
C LEU A 174 -5.12 -16.96 -14.49
N VAL A 175 -5.18 -17.63 -13.34
CA VAL A 175 -6.39 -17.67 -12.48
C VAL A 175 -6.20 -16.99 -11.13
N SER A 176 -4.97 -16.87 -10.67
CA SER A 176 -4.64 -16.12 -9.45
C SER A 176 -3.24 -15.56 -9.57
N LEU A 177 -3.01 -14.38 -9.00
CA LEU A 177 -1.73 -13.72 -9.00
C LEU A 177 -1.47 -12.96 -7.69
N GLY A 178 -0.23 -12.65 -7.46
CA GLY A 178 0.20 -11.72 -6.43
C GLY A 178 1.59 -11.19 -6.72
N ARG A 179 1.91 -10.05 -6.11
CA ARG A 179 3.26 -9.48 -6.20
C ARG A 179 3.76 -9.04 -4.84
N MET A 180 5.08 -8.96 -4.72
CA MET A 180 5.74 -8.41 -3.55
C MET A 180 6.86 -7.45 -3.94
N ARG A 181 7.20 -6.55 -3.02
CA ARG A 181 8.43 -5.76 -3.03
C ARG A 181 9.08 -5.81 -1.65
N LEU A 182 10.39 -5.67 -1.61
CA LEU A 182 11.17 -5.63 -0.39
C LEU A 182 11.77 -4.24 -0.22
N ALA A 183 11.53 -3.61 0.92
CA ALA A 183 12.07 -2.29 1.24
C ALA A 183 12.10 -2.09 2.77
N GLU A 184 13.09 -1.36 3.27
CA GLU A 184 13.16 -0.90 4.68
C GLU A 184 12.94 -2.02 5.70
N ARG A 185 13.55 -3.21 5.45
CA ARG A 185 13.40 -4.44 6.27
C ARG A 185 11.97 -4.99 6.33
N ILE A 186 11.11 -4.58 5.41
CA ILE A 186 9.71 -4.99 5.30
C ILE A 186 9.46 -5.57 3.92
N GLY A 187 8.75 -6.70 3.85
CA GLY A 187 8.16 -7.19 2.62
C GLY A 187 6.71 -6.71 2.50
N HIS A 188 6.40 -6.00 1.44
CA HIS A 188 5.05 -5.52 1.16
C HIS A 188 4.42 -6.36 0.04
N ILE A 189 3.18 -6.81 0.26
CA ILE A 189 2.33 -7.48 -0.74
C ILE A 189 1.28 -6.46 -1.23
N PRO A 190 1.54 -5.71 -2.31
CA PRO A 190 0.62 -4.65 -2.77
C PRO A 190 -0.58 -5.18 -3.54
N THR A 191 -0.50 -6.39 -4.09
CA THR A 191 -1.53 -6.93 -4.98
C THR A 191 -1.69 -8.43 -4.77
N VAL A 192 -2.93 -8.86 -4.59
CA VAL A 192 -3.38 -10.26 -4.69
C VAL A 192 -4.71 -10.25 -5.43
N ALA A 193 -4.82 -11.01 -6.51
CA ALA A 193 -6.05 -11.13 -7.27
C ALA A 193 -6.35 -12.59 -7.62
N THR A 194 -7.64 -12.95 -7.66
CA THR A 194 -8.11 -14.26 -8.12
C THR A 194 -9.34 -14.07 -8.98
N HIS A 195 -9.30 -14.64 -10.18
CA HIS A 195 -10.39 -14.61 -11.14
C HIS A 195 -11.68 -15.13 -10.48
N GLU A 196 -12.79 -14.48 -10.73
CA GLU A 196 -14.06 -14.74 -10.04
C GLU A 196 -14.48 -16.22 -10.11
N ALA A 197 -14.49 -16.81 -11.29
CA ALA A 197 -14.83 -18.23 -11.51
C ALA A 197 -13.88 -19.23 -10.82
N HIS A 198 -12.78 -18.74 -10.27
CA HIS A 198 -11.75 -19.54 -9.59
C HIS A 198 -11.61 -19.23 -8.09
N ARG A 199 -12.51 -18.41 -7.53
CA ARG A 199 -12.54 -18.13 -6.08
C ARG A 199 -12.95 -19.37 -5.28
N ASN A 200 -12.68 -19.32 -3.97
CA ASN A 200 -12.97 -20.39 -2.99
C ASN A 200 -12.25 -21.73 -3.22
N LYS A 201 -11.23 -21.77 -4.09
CA LYS A 201 -10.41 -22.96 -4.38
C LYS A 201 -9.02 -22.93 -3.68
N GLY A 202 -8.78 -21.99 -2.76
CA GLY A 202 -7.53 -21.88 -2.02
C GLY A 202 -6.37 -21.18 -2.75
N TYR A 203 -6.57 -20.70 -3.99
CA TYR A 203 -5.50 -20.09 -4.78
C TYR A 203 -4.90 -18.85 -4.12
N ALA A 204 -5.72 -17.90 -3.66
CA ALA A 204 -5.24 -16.70 -2.96
C ALA A 204 -4.44 -17.08 -1.70
N THR A 205 -4.86 -18.09 -0.94
CA THR A 205 -4.13 -18.57 0.24
C THR A 205 -2.76 -19.12 -0.14
N SER A 206 -2.66 -19.90 -1.23
CA SER A 206 -1.38 -20.43 -1.73
C SER A 206 -0.46 -19.29 -2.19
N ILE A 207 -0.97 -18.32 -2.95
CA ILE A 207 -0.22 -17.14 -3.40
C ILE A 207 0.34 -16.35 -2.22
N VAL A 208 -0.52 -15.97 -1.26
CA VAL A 208 -0.09 -15.19 -0.08
C VAL A 208 0.92 -15.97 0.76
N SER A 209 0.68 -17.27 1.00
CA SER A 209 1.64 -18.12 1.73
C SER A 209 2.99 -18.20 1.04
N TYR A 210 3.02 -18.31 -0.29
CA TYR A 210 4.26 -18.35 -1.06
C TYR A 210 5.01 -17.01 -1.01
N LEU A 211 4.31 -15.89 -1.17
CA LEU A 211 4.91 -14.56 -1.06
C LEU A 211 5.47 -14.32 0.35
N VAL A 212 4.71 -14.68 1.39
CA VAL A 212 5.19 -14.61 2.79
C VAL A 212 6.44 -15.45 2.98
N LYS A 213 6.48 -16.70 2.47
CA LYS A 213 7.67 -17.55 2.50
C LYS A 213 8.90 -16.88 1.88
N LEU A 214 8.72 -16.23 0.71
CA LEU A 214 9.80 -15.50 0.03
C LEU A 214 10.24 -14.26 0.83
N ILE A 215 9.29 -13.49 1.34
CA ILE A 215 9.56 -12.29 2.15
C ILE A 215 10.37 -12.67 3.40
N LEU A 216 9.90 -13.65 4.18
CA LEU A 216 10.48 -13.99 5.47
C LEU A 216 11.85 -14.69 5.39
N LYS A 217 12.27 -15.10 4.19
CA LYS A 217 13.66 -15.51 3.94
C LYS A 217 14.63 -14.31 4.00
N LYS A 218 14.16 -13.10 3.69
CA LYS A 218 15.01 -11.90 3.56
C LYS A 218 14.65 -10.80 4.56
N MET A 219 13.39 -10.72 4.99
CA MET A 219 12.84 -9.66 5.82
C MET A 219 12.18 -10.21 7.07
N PRO A 220 12.22 -9.52 8.22
CA PRO A 220 11.60 -9.99 9.46
C PRO A 220 10.07 -9.80 9.49
N ILE A 221 9.52 -8.94 8.62
CA ILE A 221 8.10 -8.54 8.64
C ILE A 221 7.54 -8.54 7.23
N ALA A 222 6.31 -9.05 7.09
CA ALA A 222 5.47 -8.88 5.92
C ALA A 222 4.28 -7.98 6.24
N ILE A 223 3.92 -7.09 5.32
CA ILE A 223 2.73 -6.24 5.42
C ILE A 223 1.83 -6.35 4.20
N ILE A 224 0.55 -6.09 4.42
CA ILE A 224 -0.46 -6.02 3.38
C ILE A 224 -1.53 -4.99 3.76
N TYR A 225 -2.02 -4.25 2.77
CA TYR A 225 -3.17 -3.36 2.95
C TYR A 225 -4.42 -4.01 2.34
N VAL A 226 -5.55 -3.85 3.03
CA VAL A 226 -6.83 -4.42 2.60
C VAL A 226 -7.98 -3.50 2.98
N LEU A 227 -8.99 -3.38 2.12
CA LEU A 227 -10.23 -2.69 2.48
C LEU A 227 -10.91 -3.45 3.64
N SER A 228 -11.39 -2.74 4.65
CA SER A 228 -11.93 -3.35 5.89
C SER A 228 -13.21 -4.16 5.65
N ASP A 229 -13.89 -3.92 4.55
CA ASP A 229 -15.09 -4.65 4.10
C ASP A 229 -14.75 -5.89 3.24
N ASN A 230 -13.52 -6.03 2.75
CA ASN A 230 -13.09 -7.20 1.97
C ASN A 230 -12.85 -8.41 2.88
N GLN A 231 -13.95 -8.95 3.44
CA GLN A 231 -13.90 -10.07 4.38
C GLN A 231 -13.26 -11.35 3.78
N PRO A 232 -13.47 -11.69 2.47
CA PRO A 232 -12.77 -12.83 1.87
C PRO A 232 -11.25 -12.70 1.92
N ALA A 233 -10.69 -11.55 1.56
CA ALA A 233 -9.25 -11.31 1.61
C ALA A 233 -8.72 -11.33 3.06
N ILE A 234 -9.43 -10.69 3.99
CA ILE A 234 -9.06 -10.66 5.41
C ILE A 234 -8.99 -12.09 5.99
N ARG A 235 -9.94 -12.97 5.62
CA ARG A 235 -9.88 -14.39 6.05
C ARG A 235 -8.63 -15.10 5.53
N VAL A 236 -8.27 -14.87 4.26
CA VAL A 236 -7.03 -15.42 3.67
C VAL A 236 -5.80 -14.95 4.44
N TYR A 237 -5.70 -13.64 4.71
CA TYR A 237 -4.54 -13.06 5.39
C TYR A 237 -4.44 -13.55 6.84
N LYS A 238 -5.54 -13.57 7.58
CA LYS A 238 -5.58 -14.14 8.94
C LYS A 238 -5.17 -15.62 8.97
N LYS A 239 -5.62 -16.40 8.00
CA LYS A 239 -5.25 -17.83 7.88
C LYS A 239 -3.74 -18.01 7.70
N VAL A 240 -3.07 -17.11 6.99
CA VAL A 240 -1.61 -17.14 6.80
C VAL A 240 -0.84 -16.59 8.01
N GLY A 241 -1.51 -15.93 8.94
CA GLY A 241 -0.93 -15.42 10.19
C GLY A 241 -0.87 -13.89 10.30
N PHE A 242 -1.39 -13.15 9.31
CA PHE A 242 -1.47 -11.69 9.42
C PHE A 242 -2.44 -11.25 10.53
N LYS A 243 -2.04 -10.22 11.26
CA LYS A 243 -2.86 -9.58 12.29
C LYS A 243 -3.14 -8.12 11.91
N PRO A 244 -4.33 -7.58 12.24
CA PRO A 244 -4.59 -6.16 12.09
C PRO A 244 -3.57 -5.33 12.87
N TYR A 245 -3.06 -4.28 12.22
CA TYR A 245 -2.11 -3.36 12.85
C TYR A 245 -2.68 -1.97 13.02
N LYS A 246 -3.16 -1.35 11.91
CA LYS A 246 -3.70 0.01 11.95
C LYS A 246 -4.78 0.21 10.87
N LYS A 247 -5.72 1.10 11.13
CA LYS A 247 -6.78 1.46 10.19
C LYS A 247 -6.64 2.90 9.74
N TYR A 248 -6.98 3.13 8.47
CA TYR A 248 -6.91 4.43 7.83
C TYR A 248 -8.23 4.76 7.12
N PHE A 249 -8.53 6.04 7.02
CA PHE A 249 -9.45 6.58 6.05
C PHE A 249 -8.72 6.67 4.70
N PHE A 250 -9.32 6.14 3.65
CA PHE A 250 -8.78 6.15 2.29
C PHE A 250 -9.85 6.71 1.34
N THR A 251 -9.48 7.66 0.51
CA THR A 251 -10.42 8.30 -0.42
C THR A 251 -9.73 8.72 -1.72
N ARG A 252 -10.48 8.64 -2.82
CA ARG A 252 -10.18 9.38 -4.05
C ARG A 252 -11.17 10.54 -4.10
N GLY A 253 -10.68 11.75 -4.34
CA GLY A 253 -11.53 12.94 -4.33
C GLY A 253 -11.00 14.04 -5.22
N GLU A 254 -11.90 14.98 -5.56
CA GLU A 254 -11.61 16.21 -6.27
C GLU A 254 -11.78 17.39 -5.32
N LYS A 255 -10.93 18.42 -5.48
CA LYS A 255 -11.00 19.64 -4.68
C LYS A 255 -12.36 20.31 -4.85
N ARG A 256 -12.91 20.88 -3.77
CA ARG A 256 -14.19 21.58 -3.76
C ARG A 256 -14.05 23.00 -4.27
#